data_dc3b8c18133af8eaea770abe553136b5
#
_entry.id   dc3b8c18133af8eaea770abe553136b5
#
_cell.length_a   1.000
_cell.length_b   1.000
_cell.length_c   1.000
_cell.angle_alpha   90.00
_cell.angle_beta   90.00
_cell.angle_gamma   90.00
#
_symmetry.space_group_name_H-M   'P 1'
#
loop_
_entity.id
_entity.type
_entity.pdbx_description
1 polymer ?
#
loop_
_entity_poly.entity_id
_entity_poly.type
_entity_poly.pdbx_seq_one_letter_code
_entity_poly.pdbx_strand_id
1 'polypeptide(L)'
;MQSTIISIDTASAITEISRRTWWRRISTGEVTRVTDDARGRAMLLWSEVEPNICVPIEPEDKQFILLADAGDVEAQDDIGQLFLMSEKYQAAIYWFQQAAQQNNPDAMQWLGHCYINGKGVPKDENLGMMWIANAAALGHVIAQGQMKGLIGRALDSQPASNT
;
A
#
# COMPACT_ATOMS: atom_id res chain seq x y z
N MET A 1 23.53 2.72 21.65
CA MET A 1 22.15 2.62 21.15
C MET A 1 22.19 2.49 19.64
N GLN A 2 21.60 1.44 19.10
CA GLN A 2 21.48 1.35 17.64
C GLN A 2 20.44 2.38 17.18
N SER A 3 20.84 3.24 16.24
CA SER A 3 19.90 4.19 15.63
C SER A 3 18.86 3.43 14.80
N THR A 4 17.59 3.75 14.97
CA THR A 4 16.53 3.20 14.14
C THR A 4 16.68 3.74 12.71
N ILE A 5 16.69 2.86 11.74
CA ILE A 5 16.86 3.18 10.32
C ILE A 5 15.68 2.69 9.51
N ILE A 6 15.42 3.35 8.38
CA ILE A 6 14.32 3.02 7.48
C ILE A 6 14.77 3.24 6.02
N SER A 7 14.22 2.45 5.10
CA SER A 7 14.58 2.59 3.69
C SER A 7 14.04 3.90 3.08
N ILE A 8 14.76 4.39 2.07
CA ILE A 8 14.33 5.58 1.32
C ILE A 8 12.98 5.35 0.61
N ASP A 9 12.66 4.11 0.24
CA ASP A 9 11.39 3.77 -0.40
C ASP A 9 10.23 3.93 0.59
N THR A 10 10.39 3.41 1.80
CA THR A 10 9.41 3.59 2.88
C THR A 10 9.33 5.05 3.31
N ALA A 11 10.48 5.74 3.48
CA ALA A 11 10.48 7.17 3.78
C ALA A 11 9.66 7.97 2.75
N SER A 12 9.83 7.66 1.46
CA SER A 12 9.06 8.30 0.39
C SER A 12 7.55 7.99 0.50
N ALA A 13 7.21 6.74 0.77
CA ALA A 13 5.82 6.30 0.85
C ALA A 13 5.05 6.93 2.03
N ILE A 14 5.69 7.12 3.19
CA ILE A 14 5.02 7.62 4.41
C ILE A 14 5.03 9.13 4.58
N THR A 15 5.80 9.85 3.76
CA THR A 15 5.96 11.32 3.87
C THR A 15 5.39 12.09 2.70
N GLU A 16 4.98 11.41 1.61
CA GLU A 16 4.62 12.03 0.33
C GLU A 16 5.78 12.84 -0.31
N ILE A 17 6.99 12.70 0.22
CA ILE A 17 8.20 13.32 -0.33
C ILE A 17 8.82 12.36 -1.34
N SER A 18 9.03 12.83 -2.58
CA SER A 18 9.58 11.98 -3.63
C SER A 18 10.98 11.44 -3.29
N ARG A 19 11.30 10.24 -3.81
CA ARG A 19 12.66 9.68 -3.71
C ARG A 19 13.73 10.67 -4.22
N ARG A 20 13.43 11.38 -5.31
CA ARG A 20 14.33 12.41 -5.86
C ARG A 20 14.61 13.51 -4.83
N THR A 21 13.61 13.94 -4.08
CA THR A 21 13.76 14.95 -3.04
C THR A 21 14.60 14.42 -1.88
N TRP A 22 14.38 13.17 -1.46
CA TRP A 22 15.21 12.52 -0.44
C TRP A 22 16.68 12.42 -0.88
N TRP A 23 16.95 12.01 -2.12
CA TRP A 23 18.31 11.97 -2.66
C TRP A 23 18.95 13.36 -2.72
N ARG A 24 18.20 14.41 -3.05
CA ARG A 24 18.71 15.77 -2.99
C ARG A 24 19.08 16.16 -1.58
N ARG A 25 18.23 15.89 -0.57
CA ARG A 25 18.51 16.17 0.84
C ARG A 25 19.75 15.44 1.34
N ILE A 26 19.98 14.22 0.90
CA ILE A 26 21.21 13.46 1.17
C ILE A 26 22.43 14.20 0.57
N SER A 27 22.35 14.61 -0.70
CA SER A 27 23.46 15.26 -1.39
C SER A 27 23.79 16.64 -0.84
N THR A 28 22.84 17.35 -0.25
CA THR A 28 23.05 18.65 0.42
C THR A 28 23.45 18.51 1.88
N GLY A 29 23.49 17.30 2.44
CA GLY A 29 23.80 17.07 3.85
C GLY A 29 22.68 17.40 4.83
N GLU A 30 21.45 17.63 4.33
CA GLU A 30 20.28 17.86 5.19
C GLU A 30 19.80 16.58 5.88
N VAL A 31 20.09 15.41 5.28
CA VAL A 31 19.68 14.09 5.76
C VAL A 31 20.86 13.13 5.64
N THR A 32 21.02 12.29 6.64
CA THR A 32 22.11 11.32 6.72
C THR A 32 21.75 10.00 6.04
N ARG A 33 22.48 9.61 4.99
CA ARG A 33 22.45 8.24 4.48
C ARG A 33 23.30 7.34 5.37
N VAL A 34 22.69 6.26 5.84
CA VAL A 34 23.40 5.19 6.56
C VAL A 34 23.88 4.14 5.54
N THR A 35 24.59 3.11 6.00
CA THR A 35 24.94 1.95 5.17
C THR A 35 23.71 1.29 4.62
N ASP A 36 23.77 0.81 3.35
CA ASP A 36 22.67 0.11 2.72
C ASP A 36 22.34 -1.18 3.48
N ASP A 37 21.07 -1.58 3.41
CA ASP A 37 20.64 -2.85 4.00
C ASP A 37 21.08 -4.06 3.15
N ALA A 38 20.80 -5.27 3.64
CA ALA A 38 21.13 -6.51 2.95
C ALA A 38 20.49 -6.66 1.55
N ARG A 39 19.46 -5.86 1.24
CA ARG A 39 18.79 -5.81 -0.08
C ARG A 39 19.38 -4.70 -0.97
N GLY A 40 20.39 -3.97 -0.52
CA GLY A 40 21.00 -2.86 -1.24
C GLY A 40 20.15 -1.59 -1.25
N ARG A 41 19.17 -1.45 -0.33
CA ARG A 41 18.37 -0.24 -0.23
C ARG A 41 19.09 0.82 0.58
N ALA A 42 19.05 2.08 0.12
CA ALA A 42 19.57 3.20 0.88
C ALA A 42 18.74 3.42 2.15
N MET A 43 19.41 3.51 3.29
CA MET A 43 18.78 3.65 4.59
C MET A 43 19.01 5.06 5.14
N LEU A 44 17.97 5.59 5.79
CA LEU A 44 17.93 6.90 6.45
C LEU A 44 17.72 6.72 7.96
N LEU A 45 18.09 7.72 8.75
CA LEU A 45 17.75 7.74 10.17
C LEU A 45 16.25 8.00 10.36
N TRP A 46 15.59 7.17 11.15
CA TRP A 46 14.18 7.37 11.49
C TRP A 46 13.90 8.78 12.02
N SER A 47 14.76 9.29 12.91
CA SER A 47 14.61 10.61 13.52
C SER A 47 14.58 11.78 12.53
N GLU A 48 15.15 11.58 11.33
CA GLU A 48 15.15 12.60 10.26
C GLU A 48 13.92 12.44 9.33
N VAL A 49 13.31 11.26 9.29
CA VAL A 49 12.12 10.95 8.48
C VAL A 49 10.82 11.24 9.24
N GLU A 50 10.75 10.84 10.51
CA GLU A 50 9.57 10.92 11.37
C GLU A 50 8.88 12.28 11.37
N PRO A 51 9.59 13.43 11.47
CA PRO A 51 8.92 14.76 11.46
C PRO A 51 8.21 15.10 10.15
N ASN A 52 8.46 14.35 9.08
CA ASN A 52 7.87 14.56 7.76
C ASN A 52 6.73 13.60 7.45
N ILE A 53 6.36 12.69 8.35
CA ILE A 53 5.29 11.72 8.11
C ILE A 53 3.98 12.49 7.90
N CYS A 54 3.25 12.13 6.84
CA CYS A 54 2.10 12.91 6.35
C CYS A 54 0.78 12.63 7.08
N VAL A 55 0.80 11.74 8.09
CA VAL A 55 -0.34 11.41 8.95
C VAL A 55 0.11 11.42 10.41
N PRO A 56 -0.79 11.69 11.38
CA PRO A 56 -0.50 11.44 12.77
C PRO A 56 -0.21 9.96 13.00
N ILE A 57 0.84 9.67 13.75
CA ILE A 57 1.20 8.30 14.14
C ILE A 57 1.33 8.18 15.65
N GLU A 58 0.89 7.07 16.19
CA GLU A 58 1.11 6.69 17.57
C GLU A 58 2.43 5.92 17.73
N PRO A 59 2.98 5.79 18.92
CA PRO A 59 4.23 5.06 19.14
C PRO A 59 4.21 3.61 18.62
N GLU A 60 3.04 2.96 18.65
CA GLU A 60 2.82 1.62 18.14
C GLU A 60 2.94 1.55 16.61
N ASP A 61 2.46 2.57 15.90
CA ASP A 61 2.51 2.65 14.44
C ASP A 61 3.95 2.62 13.92
N LYS A 62 4.88 3.21 14.66
CA LYS A 62 6.31 3.14 14.34
C LYS A 62 6.77 1.69 14.18
N GLN A 63 6.39 0.82 15.10
CA GLN A 63 6.78 -0.59 15.04
C GLN A 63 6.21 -1.27 13.79
N PHE A 64 4.95 -1.01 13.46
CA PHE A 64 4.32 -1.53 12.24
C PHE A 64 4.98 -1.00 10.97
N ILE A 65 5.34 0.28 10.92
CA ILE A 65 6.07 0.85 9.79
C ILE A 65 7.44 0.15 9.61
N LEU A 66 8.17 -0.09 10.69
CA LEU A 66 9.46 -0.78 10.62
C LEU A 66 9.32 -2.24 10.18
N LEU A 67 8.28 -2.95 10.65
CA LEU A 67 7.96 -4.30 10.20
C LEU A 67 7.58 -4.32 8.71
N ALA A 68 6.75 -3.38 8.28
CA ALA A 68 6.36 -3.23 6.87
C ALA A 68 7.58 -2.95 5.97
N ASP A 69 8.49 -2.09 6.40
CA ASP A 69 9.77 -1.83 5.69
C ASP A 69 10.65 -3.08 5.61
N ALA A 70 10.66 -3.90 6.66
CA ALA A 70 11.37 -5.18 6.68
C ALA A 70 10.74 -6.24 5.76
N GLY A 71 9.50 -6.03 5.30
CA GLY A 71 8.80 -6.90 4.35
C GLY A 71 7.69 -7.74 4.99
N ASP A 72 7.32 -7.46 6.24
CA ASP A 72 6.19 -8.15 6.88
C ASP A 72 4.88 -7.81 6.16
N VAL A 73 4.20 -8.85 5.68
CA VAL A 73 3.05 -8.70 4.78
C VAL A 73 1.82 -8.15 5.51
N GLU A 74 1.59 -8.59 6.74
CA GLU A 74 0.46 -8.13 7.54
C GLU A 74 0.66 -6.66 7.95
N ALA A 75 1.87 -6.29 8.37
CA ALA A 75 2.21 -4.91 8.69
C ALA A 75 2.07 -3.99 7.45
N GLN A 76 2.40 -4.48 6.25
CA GLN A 76 2.20 -3.71 5.01
C GLN A 76 0.71 -3.45 4.74
N ASP A 77 -0.16 -4.44 4.94
CA ASP A 77 -1.60 -4.27 4.81
C ASP A 77 -2.16 -3.30 5.87
N ASP A 78 -1.79 -3.46 7.13
CA ASP A 78 -2.20 -2.59 8.24
C ASP A 78 -1.80 -1.13 8.01
N ILE A 79 -0.57 -0.88 7.58
CA ILE A 79 -0.09 0.47 7.24
C ILE A 79 -0.82 1.01 6.01
N GLY A 80 -1.10 0.18 5.01
CA GLY A 80 -1.95 0.54 3.87
C GLY A 80 -3.32 1.04 4.31
N GLN A 81 -3.97 0.35 5.24
CA GLN A 81 -5.25 0.76 5.81
C GLN A 81 -5.16 2.06 6.61
N LEU A 82 -4.12 2.25 7.42
CA LEU A 82 -3.88 3.50 8.16
C LEU A 82 -3.85 4.72 7.21
N PHE A 83 -3.09 4.62 6.12
CA PHE A 83 -3.01 5.68 5.12
C PHE A 83 -4.32 5.85 4.34
N LEU A 84 -5.02 4.77 4.03
CA LEU A 84 -6.32 4.82 3.37
C LEU A 84 -7.36 5.57 4.23
N MET A 85 -7.44 5.28 5.51
CA MET A 85 -8.34 5.94 6.46
C MET A 85 -8.00 7.42 6.66
N SER A 86 -6.74 7.79 6.48
CA SER A 86 -6.25 9.17 6.51
C SER A 86 -6.37 9.88 5.15
N GLU A 87 -7.03 9.26 4.17
CA GLU A 87 -7.20 9.77 2.80
C GLU A 87 -5.87 10.00 2.04
N LYS A 88 -4.79 9.38 2.49
CA LYS A 88 -3.48 9.39 1.85
C LYS A 88 -3.38 8.23 0.84
N TYR A 89 -4.19 8.32 -0.21
CA TYR A 89 -4.45 7.21 -1.12
C TYR A 89 -3.20 6.70 -1.86
N GLN A 90 -2.28 7.57 -2.26
CA GLN A 90 -1.05 7.15 -2.94
C GLN A 90 -0.14 6.31 -2.03
N ALA A 91 -0.01 6.73 -0.77
CA ALA A 91 0.73 5.97 0.24
C ALA A 91 0.04 4.62 0.51
N ALA A 92 -1.29 4.61 0.64
CA ALA A 92 -2.06 3.38 0.82
C ALA A 92 -1.85 2.40 -0.34
N ILE A 93 -1.92 2.87 -1.58
CA ILE A 93 -1.67 2.06 -2.79
C ILE A 93 -0.28 1.43 -2.76
N TYR A 94 0.75 2.20 -2.39
CA TYR A 94 2.11 1.68 -2.27
C TYR A 94 2.16 0.44 -1.35
N TRP A 95 1.59 0.56 -0.16
CA TRP A 95 1.61 -0.51 0.84
C TRP A 95 0.77 -1.72 0.43
N PHE A 96 -0.43 -1.49 -0.08
CA PHE A 96 -1.26 -2.58 -0.60
C PHE A 96 -0.60 -3.32 -1.77
N GLN A 97 0.12 -2.61 -2.64
CA GLN A 97 0.88 -3.25 -3.72
C GLN A 97 2.00 -4.14 -3.17
N GLN A 98 2.72 -3.69 -2.12
CA GLN A 98 3.74 -4.51 -1.48
C GLN A 98 3.15 -5.79 -0.87
N ALA A 99 2.05 -5.69 -0.15
CA ALA A 99 1.37 -6.84 0.45
C ALA A 99 0.75 -7.76 -0.61
N ALA A 100 0.11 -7.20 -1.63
CA ALA A 100 -0.51 -7.97 -2.71
C ALA A 100 0.51 -8.78 -3.53
N GLN A 101 1.72 -8.25 -3.74
CA GLN A 101 2.82 -8.99 -4.36
C GLN A 101 3.25 -10.22 -3.54
N GLN A 102 2.96 -10.23 -2.26
CA GLN A 102 3.16 -11.37 -1.36
C GLN A 102 1.89 -12.21 -1.17
N ASN A 103 0.92 -12.07 -2.08
CA ASN A 103 -0.36 -12.79 -2.10
C ASN A 103 -1.27 -12.52 -0.89
N ASN A 104 -1.21 -11.32 -0.29
CA ASN A 104 -2.16 -10.95 0.75
C ASN A 104 -3.52 -10.63 0.14
N PRO A 105 -4.58 -11.40 0.45
CA PRO A 105 -5.90 -11.22 -0.17
C PRO A 105 -6.63 -9.97 0.31
N ASP A 106 -6.37 -9.50 1.54
CA ASP A 106 -6.97 -8.27 2.07
C ASP A 106 -6.45 -7.06 1.29
N ALA A 107 -5.12 -6.97 1.11
CA ALA A 107 -4.51 -5.93 0.29
C ALA A 107 -4.99 -5.95 -1.17
N MET A 108 -5.18 -7.13 -1.77
CA MET A 108 -5.75 -7.25 -3.12
C MET A 108 -7.18 -6.71 -3.19
N GLN A 109 -7.99 -6.98 -2.18
CA GLN A 109 -9.36 -6.47 -2.09
C GLN A 109 -9.36 -4.93 -1.97
N TRP A 110 -8.48 -4.36 -1.15
CA TRP A 110 -8.31 -2.92 -1.03
C TRP A 110 -7.84 -2.27 -2.33
N LEU A 111 -6.86 -2.87 -3.03
CA LEU A 111 -6.44 -2.41 -4.35
C LEU A 111 -7.60 -2.39 -5.34
N GLY A 112 -8.39 -3.46 -5.37
CA GLY A 112 -9.59 -3.54 -6.20
C GLY A 112 -10.55 -2.39 -5.94
N HIS A 113 -10.82 -2.11 -4.66
CA HIS A 113 -11.64 -0.98 -4.25
C HIS A 113 -11.07 0.37 -4.69
N CYS A 114 -9.77 0.56 -4.55
CA CYS A 114 -9.09 1.81 -4.96
C CYS A 114 -9.17 2.03 -6.47
N TYR A 115 -8.95 0.99 -7.29
CA TYR A 115 -9.05 1.10 -8.75
C TYR A 115 -10.48 1.35 -9.23
N ILE A 116 -11.48 0.67 -8.64
CA ILE A 116 -12.90 0.89 -8.99
C ILE A 116 -13.33 2.33 -8.72
N ASN A 117 -12.83 2.93 -7.62
CA ASN A 117 -13.23 4.27 -7.20
C ASN A 117 -12.27 5.39 -7.61
N GLY A 118 -11.14 5.06 -8.24
CA GLY A 118 -10.12 6.05 -8.61
C GLY A 118 -9.45 6.71 -7.40
N LYS A 119 -9.22 5.98 -6.33
CA LYS A 119 -8.56 6.46 -5.12
C LYS A 119 -7.05 6.23 -5.18
N GLY A 120 -6.27 7.28 -5.36
CA GLY A 120 -4.80 7.25 -5.46
C GLY A 120 -4.26 6.69 -6.78
N VAL A 121 -5.13 6.22 -7.65
CA VAL A 121 -4.86 5.68 -8.98
C VAL A 121 -5.94 6.14 -9.96
N PRO A 122 -5.66 6.20 -11.27
CA PRO A 122 -6.72 6.42 -12.26
C PRO A 122 -7.80 5.32 -12.13
N LYS A 123 -9.07 5.73 -12.23
CA LYS A 123 -10.19 4.79 -12.17
C LYS A 123 -10.07 3.75 -13.28
N ASP A 124 -10.08 2.47 -12.90
CA ASP A 124 -10.07 1.33 -13.81
C ASP A 124 -10.89 0.18 -13.20
N GLU A 125 -12.15 0.08 -13.62
CA GLU A 125 -13.08 -0.92 -13.09
C GLU A 125 -12.66 -2.35 -13.45
N ASN A 126 -12.08 -2.57 -14.62
CA ASN A 126 -11.64 -3.90 -15.06
C ASN A 126 -10.46 -4.38 -14.22
N LEU A 127 -9.45 -3.52 -14.03
CA LEU A 127 -8.31 -3.82 -13.19
C LEU A 127 -8.73 -4.02 -11.73
N GLY A 128 -9.65 -3.20 -11.23
CA GLY A 128 -10.20 -3.34 -9.89
C GLY A 128 -10.93 -4.67 -9.70
N MET A 129 -11.75 -5.08 -10.67
CA MET A 129 -12.43 -6.39 -10.63
C MET A 129 -11.44 -7.55 -10.69
N MET A 130 -10.34 -7.43 -11.44
CA MET A 130 -9.29 -8.44 -11.48
C MET A 130 -8.65 -8.62 -10.10
N TRP A 131 -8.34 -7.54 -9.39
CA TRP A 131 -7.80 -7.61 -8.03
C TRP A 131 -8.76 -8.28 -7.06
N ILE A 132 -10.06 -7.93 -7.12
CA ILE A 132 -11.11 -8.56 -6.31
C ILE A 132 -11.24 -10.05 -6.63
N ALA A 133 -11.18 -10.42 -7.90
CA ALA A 133 -11.22 -11.83 -8.31
C ALA A 133 -10.02 -12.62 -7.76
N ASN A 134 -8.82 -12.03 -7.78
CA ASN A 134 -7.62 -12.65 -7.21
C ASN A 134 -7.76 -12.84 -5.69
N ALA A 135 -8.26 -11.84 -4.97
CA ALA A 135 -8.54 -11.94 -3.54
C ALA A 135 -9.57 -13.06 -3.25
N ALA A 136 -10.64 -13.11 -4.03
CA ALA A 136 -11.67 -14.15 -3.91
C ALA A 136 -11.11 -15.55 -4.15
N ALA A 137 -10.23 -15.72 -5.13
CA ALA A 137 -9.55 -16.98 -5.43
C ALA A 137 -8.66 -17.45 -4.27
N LEU A 138 -8.11 -16.52 -3.49
CA LEU A 138 -7.32 -16.79 -2.28
C LEU A 138 -8.18 -16.95 -1.01
N GLY A 139 -9.51 -16.96 -1.14
CA GLY A 139 -10.43 -17.23 -0.04
C GLY A 139 -10.93 -16.01 0.71
N HIS A 140 -10.67 -14.79 0.22
CA HIS A 140 -11.17 -13.57 0.88
C HIS A 140 -12.70 -13.48 0.79
N VAL A 141 -13.39 -13.57 1.93
CA VAL A 141 -14.84 -13.76 2.01
C VAL A 141 -15.61 -12.59 1.41
N ILE A 142 -15.22 -11.35 1.68
CA ILE A 142 -15.86 -10.15 1.12
C ILE A 142 -15.69 -10.12 -0.40
N ALA A 143 -14.49 -10.41 -0.90
CA ALA A 143 -14.23 -10.45 -2.34
C ALA A 143 -15.05 -11.55 -3.04
N GLN A 144 -15.21 -12.71 -2.43
CA GLN A 144 -16.07 -13.78 -2.93
C GLN A 144 -17.54 -13.32 -3.02
N GLY A 145 -18.03 -12.60 -2.01
CA GLY A 145 -19.37 -12.01 -2.03
C GLY A 145 -19.56 -10.96 -3.14
N GLN A 146 -18.54 -10.11 -3.32
CA GLN A 146 -18.53 -9.11 -4.40
C GLN A 146 -18.56 -9.76 -5.78
N MET A 147 -17.78 -10.81 -6.01
CA MET A 147 -17.76 -11.55 -7.28
C MET A 147 -19.11 -12.22 -7.56
N LYS A 148 -19.73 -12.86 -6.56
CA LYS A 148 -21.06 -13.44 -6.71
C LYS A 148 -22.11 -12.41 -7.09
N GLY A 149 -22.08 -11.23 -6.47
CA GLY A 149 -22.98 -10.12 -6.80
C GLY A 149 -22.80 -9.57 -8.21
N LEU A 150 -21.56 -9.52 -8.69
CA LEU A 150 -21.25 -9.08 -10.06
C LEU A 150 -21.74 -10.09 -11.10
N ILE A 151 -21.52 -11.38 -10.87
CA ILE A 151 -22.00 -12.46 -11.76
C ILE A 151 -23.53 -12.48 -11.80
N GLY A 152 -24.20 -12.37 -10.65
CA GLY A 152 -25.66 -12.31 -10.58
C GLY A 152 -26.24 -11.18 -11.43
N ARG A 153 -25.72 -9.96 -11.28
CA ARG A 153 -26.15 -8.80 -12.09
C ARG A 153 -25.88 -8.97 -13.58
N ALA A 154 -24.78 -9.59 -13.96
CA ALA A 154 -24.47 -9.85 -15.36
C ALA A 154 -25.42 -10.86 -15.99
N LEU A 155 -25.87 -11.85 -15.24
CA LEU A 155 -26.86 -12.84 -15.71
C LEU A 155 -28.24 -12.22 -15.84
N ASP A 156 -28.66 -11.37 -14.87
CA ASP A 156 -29.95 -10.69 -14.88
C ASP A 156 -30.07 -9.64 -15.99
N SER A 157 -28.95 -9.10 -16.47
CA SER A 157 -28.89 -8.08 -17.53
C SER A 157 -28.92 -8.66 -18.96
N GLN A 158 -28.86 -9.99 -19.13
CA GLN A 158 -29.01 -10.60 -20.45
C GLN A 158 -30.47 -10.53 -20.92
N PRO A 159 -30.77 -9.96 -22.11
CA PRO A 159 -32.10 -9.99 -22.64
C PRO A 159 -32.50 -11.45 -22.85
N ALA A 160 -33.72 -11.79 -22.41
CA ALA A 160 -34.30 -13.09 -22.66
C ALA A 160 -34.17 -13.39 -24.16
N SER A 161 -33.40 -14.45 -24.49
CA SER A 161 -33.29 -14.93 -25.87
C SER A 161 -34.70 -15.36 -26.28
N ASN A 162 -35.35 -14.54 -27.09
CA ASN A 162 -36.60 -14.93 -27.74
C ASN A 162 -36.33 -16.14 -28.65
N THR A 163 -36.73 -17.29 -28.20
CA THR A 163 -37.01 -18.45 -29.06
C THR A 163 -38.33 -18.28 -29.77
#